data_61ea62f458c76af9e7002514f9b614b6
#
_entry.id   61ea62f458c76af9e7002514f9b614b6
#
_cell.length_a   1.000
_cell.length_b   1.000
_cell.length_c   1.000
_cell.angle_alpha   90.00
_cell.angle_beta   90.00
_cell.angle_gamma   90.00
#
_symmetry.space_group_name_H-M   'P 1'
#
loop_
_entity.id
_entity.type
_entity.pdbx_description
1 polymer ?
#
loop_
_entity_poly.entity_id
_entity_poly.type
_entity_poly.pdbx_seq_one_letter_code
_entity_poly.pdbx_strand_id
1 'polypeptide(L)'
;MKWWTNEDVRVDSAATFEKVVLKNSLTHLDTQARRQTHGVHVAALFDATGKLLAQAVDVGRHSAIDKVIGIYAGNDFSYTFLLSSGRQPAGMVLKAARAGIPLVLSKAAPISTGVEAAVQAEVTLICFATGRQFAVYSHPERLV
;
A
#
# COMPACT_ATOMS: atom_id res chain seq x y z
N MET A 1 -9.61 -15.02 19.20
CA MET A 1 -9.91 -13.72 18.57
C MET A 1 -8.61 -13.11 18.05
N LYS A 2 -8.63 -12.61 16.85
CA LYS A 2 -7.47 -11.93 16.27
C LYS A 2 -7.40 -10.51 16.82
N TRP A 3 -6.23 -10.09 17.30
CA TRP A 3 -6.06 -8.78 17.93
C TRP A 3 -6.48 -7.61 17.03
N TRP A 4 -6.28 -7.75 15.73
CA TRP A 4 -6.58 -6.68 14.77
C TRP A 4 -8.06 -6.61 14.38
N THR A 5 -8.87 -7.64 14.66
CA THR A 5 -10.31 -7.63 14.34
C THR A 5 -11.15 -6.83 15.33
N ASN A 6 -10.55 -6.41 16.46
CA ASN A 6 -11.24 -5.56 17.44
C ASN A 6 -11.32 -4.11 16.99
N GLU A 7 -10.63 -3.75 15.91
CA GLU A 7 -10.64 -2.40 15.42
C GLU A 7 -11.76 -2.22 14.40
N ASP A 8 -12.58 -1.21 14.61
CA ASP A 8 -13.63 -0.84 13.68
C ASP A 8 -13.11 0.21 12.69
N VAL A 9 -12.06 -0.17 11.98
CA VAL A 9 -11.45 0.66 10.95
C VAL A 9 -11.96 0.25 9.59
N ARG A 10 -12.57 1.19 8.87
CA ARG A 10 -13.04 0.96 7.50
C ARG A 10 -12.70 2.16 6.65
N VAL A 11 -12.23 1.87 5.43
CA VAL A 11 -11.95 2.93 4.46
C VAL A 11 -13.20 3.14 3.62
N ASP A 12 -13.78 4.33 3.73
CA ASP A 12 -14.91 4.75 2.91
C ASP A 12 -14.38 5.70 1.84
N SER A 13 -14.03 5.16 0.68
CA SER A 13 -13.47 5.94 -0.41
C SER A 13 -14.14 5.56 -1.72
N ALA A 14 -14.54 6.57 -2.48
CA ALA A 14 -15.08 6.42 -3.83
C ALA A 14 -13.97 6.40 -4.89
N ALA A 15 -12.71 6.42 -4.50
CA ALA A 15 -11.59 6.46 -5.43
C ALA A 15 -11.54 5.19 -6.29
N THR A 16 -11.22 5.38 -7.57
CA THR A 16 -10.91 4.29 -8.49
C THR A 16 -9.52 4.52 -9.06
N PHE A 17 -8.86 3.41 -9.45
CA PHE A 17 -7.48 3.45 -9.90
C PHE A 17 -7.33 2.69 -11.20
N GLU A 18 -6.72 3.33 -12.19
CA GLU A 18 -6.43 2.69 -13.45
C GLU A 18 -5.23 1.75 -13.32
N LYS A 19 -5.34 0.56 -13.88
CA LYS A 19 -4.29 -0.46 -13.79
C LYS A 19 -2.96 0.03 -14.36
N VAL A 20 -2.98 0.82 -15.44
CA VAL A 20 -1.76 1.36 -16.03
C VAL A 20 -1.03 2.31 -15.07
N VAL A 21 -1.77 3.10 -14.30
CA VAL A 21 -1.19 4.00 -13.29
C VAL A 21 -0.49 3.18 -12.21
N LEU A 22 -1.15 2.13 -11.72
CA LEU A 22 -0.57 1.25 -10.71
C LEU A 22 0.70 0.57 -11.22
N LYS A 23 0.70 0.06 -12.45
CA LYS A 23 1.87 -0.58 -13.05
C LYS A 23 3.03 0.40 -13.20
N ASN A 24 2.76 1.61 -13.65
CA ASN A 24 3.80 2.63 -13.84
C ASN A 24 4.43 3.05 -12.52
N SER A 25 3.71 2.99 -11.42
CA SER A 25 4.23 3.35 -10.09
C SER A 25 5.34 2.40 -9.62
N LEU A 26 5.38 1.17 -10.11
CA LEU A 26 6.34 0.15 -9.65
C LEU A 26 7.80 0.54 -9.89
N THR A 27 8.09 1.43 -10.84
CA THR A 27 9.45 1.92 -11.07
C THR A 27 10.02 2.64 -9.86
N HIS A 28 9.18 3.19 -8.99
CA HIS A 28 9.62 3.86 -7.77
C HIS A 28 10.18 2.92 -6.70
N LEU A 29 10.00 1.60 -6.86
CA LEU A 29 10.65 0.63 -5.99
C LEU A 29 12.12 0.42 -6.32
N ASP A 30 12.55 0.82 -7.52
CA ASP A 30 13.93 0.68 -7.98
C ASP A 30 14.76 1.91 -7.60
N THR A 31 15.01 2.06 -6.29
CA THR A 31 15.82 3.17 -5.77
C THR A 31 17.30 2.79 -5.79
N GLN A 32 18.16 3.82 -5.82
CA GLN A 32 19.61 3.62 -5.73
C GLN A 32 20.00 2.89 -4.44
N ALA A 33 19.41 3.26 -3.30
CA ALA A 33 19.67 2.62 -2.03
C ALA A 33 19.33 1.14 -2.06
N ARG A 34 18.19 0.76 -2.65
CA ARG A 34 17.78 -0.63 -2.77
C ARG A 34 18.70 -1.42 -3.70
N ARG A 35 19.10 -0.83 -4.82
CA ARG A 35 20.05 -1.47 -5.76
C ARG A 35 21.41 -1.76 -5.12
N GLN A 36 21.90 -0.83 -4.30
CA GLN A 36 23.22 -0.93 -3.68
C GLN A 36 23.27 -1.89 -2.51
N THR A 37 22.22 -1.91 -1.67
CA THR A 37 22.26 -2.64 -0.40
C THR A 37 21.42 -3.90 -0.40
N HIS A 38 20.38 -4.00 -1.22
CA HIS A 38 19.38 -5.08 -1.23
C HIS A 38 18.74 -5.34 0.14
N GLY A 39 19.07 -4.52 1.16
CA GLY A 39 18.59 -4.69 2.52
C GLY A 39 17.56 -3.65 2.97
N VAL A 40 17.09 -2.80 2.05
CA VAL A 40 16.15 -1.74 2.40
C VAL A 40 14.80 -1.98 1.77
N HIS A 41 13.77 -1.43 2.42
CA HIS A 41 12.42 -1.38 1.90
C HIS A 41 12.08 0.02 1.41
N VAL A 42 11.21 0.08 0.41
CA VAL A 42 10.72 1.33 -0.17
C VAL A 42 9.20 1.38 0.04
N ALA A 43 8.72 2.54 0.44
CA ALA A 43 7.30 2.87 0.43
C ALA A 43 7.09 4.17 -0.31
N ALA A 44 6.01 4.27 -1.06
CA ALA A 44 5.67 5.47 -1.80
C ALA A 44 4.16 5.67 -1.82
N LEU A 45 3.74 6.91 -1.73
CA LEU A 45 2.32 7.29 -1.77
C LEU A 45 2.08 8.10 -3.02
N PHE A 46 1.02 7.75 -3.75
CA PHE A 46 0.62 8.41 -5.00
C PHE A 46 -0.84 8.84 -4.91
N ASP A 47 -1.19 9.88 -5.65
CA ASP A 47 -2.61 10.15 -5.90
C ASP A 47 -3.15 9.23 -7.01
N ALA A 48 -4.46 9.28 -7.26
CA ALA A 48 -5.11 8.42 -8.24
C ALA A 48 -4.64 8.67 -9.68
N THR A 49 -4.04 9.83 -9.97
CA THR A 49 -3.47 10.13 -11.29
C THR A 49 -2.07 9.57 -11.47
N GLY A 50 -1.45 9.07 -10.40
CA GLY A 50 -0.09 8.55 -10.43
C GLY A 50 0.97 9.55 -10.01
N LYS A 51 0.57 10.72 -9.50
CA LYS A 51 1.52 11.72 -9.00
C LYS A 51 2.10 11.25 -7.66
N LEU A 52 3.42 11.27 -7.56
CA LEU A 52 4.12 10.93 -6.32
C LEU A 52 3.89 12.01 -5.26
N LEU A 53 3.37 11.62 -4.10
CA LEU A 53 3.10 12.51 -2.97
C LEU A 53 4.15 12.40 -1.87
N ALA A 54 4.69 11.20 -1.66
CA ALA A 54 5.70 10.93 -0.64
C ALA A 54 6.44 9.63 -0.96
N GLN A 55 7.70 9.58 -0.59
CA GLN A 55 8.51 8.37 -0.77
C GLN A 55 9.51 8.28 0.39
N ALA A 56 9.76 7.05 0.87
CA ALA A 56 10.71 6.81 1.93
C ALA A 56 11.39 5.47 1.75
N VAL A 57 12.61 5.38 2.26
CA VAL A 57 13.42 4.16 2.27
C VAL A 57 13.82 3.89 3.72
N ASP A 58 13.75 2.63 4.14
CA ASP A 58 14.16 2.21 5.48
C ASP A 58 14.53 0.72 5.45
N VAL A 59 15.33 0.28 6.41
CA VAL A 59 15.63 -1.15 6.56
C VAL A 59 14.40 -1.93 7.02
N GLY A 60 13.46 -1.27 7.70
CA GLY A 60 12.18 -1.86 8.14
C GLY A 60 11.03 -1.43 7.25
N ARG A 61 10.23 -2.41 6.78
CA ARG A 61 9.05 -2.10 5.96
C ARG A 61 8.00 -1.28 6.69
N HIS A 62 7.82 -1.53 8.00
CA HIS A 62 6.94 -0.73 8.85
C HIS A 62 7.41 0.73 8.93
N SER A 63 8.69 0.93 9.16
CA SER A 63 9.28 2.27 9.26
C SER A 63 9.17 3.05 7.96
N ALA A 64 9.35 2.38 6.82
CA ALA A 64 9.20 3.03 5.50
C ALA A 64 7.77 3.55 5.32
N ILE A 65 6.76 2.76 5.67
CA ILE A 65 5.35 3.17 5.58
C ILE A 65 5.04 4.28 6.57
N ASP A 66 5.52 4.19 7.81
CA ASP A 66 5.31 5.23 8.82
C ASP A 66 5.88 6.58 8.36
N LYS A 67 7.05 6.57 7.74
CA LYS A 67 7.67 7.79 7.19
C LYS A 67 6.80 8.41 6.10
N VAL A 68 6.28 7.60 5.18
CA VAL A 68 5.44 8.08 4.08
C VAL A 68 4.15 8.69 4.61
N ILE A 69 3.48 8.00 5.54
CA ILE A 69 2.26 8.50 6.16
C ILE A 69 2.55 9.81 6.90
N GLY A 70 3.67 9.88 7.61
CA GLY A 70 4.08 11.08 8.33
C GLY A 70 4.35 12.27 7.41
N ILE A 71 4.99 12.05 6.25
CA ILE A 71 5.25 13.11 5.27
C ILE A 71 3.95 13.74 4.77
N TYR A 72 2.93 12.92 4.51
CA TYR A 72 1.66 13.39 3.96
C TYR A 72 0.61 13.69 5.03
N ALA A 73 0.95 13.58 6.31
CA ALA A 73 0.03 13.80 7.42
C ALA A 73 -0.58 15.20 7.36
N GLY A 74 -1.87 15.30 7.72
CA GLY A 74 -2.63 16.55 7.62
C GLY A 74 -3.32 16.76 6.27
N ASN A 75 -3.09 15.89 5.30
CA ASN A 75 -3.74 15.93 3.99
C ASN A 75 -4.77 14.81 3.86
N ASP A 76 -5.57 14.86 2.80
CA ASP A 76 -6.60 13.85 2.53
C ASP A 76 -5.99 12.64 1.83
N PHE A 77 -6.09 11.47 2.46
CA PHE A 77 -5.59 10.19 1.92
C PHE A 77 -6.64 9.44 1.09
N SER A 78 -7.88 9.92 0.97
CA SER A 78 -9.00 9.12 0.41
C SER A 78 -8.86 8.83 -1.08
N TYR A 79 -8.01 9.54 -1.82
CA TYR A 79 -7.76 9.34 -3.24
C TYR A 79 -6.29 8.98 -3.50
N THR A 80 -5.68 8.22 -2.58
CA THR A 80 -4.28 7.82 -2.68
C THR A 80 -4.15 6.31 -2.77
N PHE A 81 -2.98 5.85 -3.24
CA PHE A 81 -2.58 4.45 -3.07
C PHE A 81 -1.15 4.36 -2.54
N LEU A 82 -0.91 3.33 -1.73
CA LEU A 82 0.38 3.06 -1.10
C LEU A 82 1.09 1.93 -1.85
N LEU A 83 2.31 2.19 -2.29
CA LEU A 83 3.19 1.20 -2.90
C LEU A 83 4.23 0.77 -1.86
N SER A 84 4.43 -0.55 -1.72
CA SER A 84 5.41 -1.10 -0.78
C SER A 84 6.19 -2.24 -1.42
N SER A 85 7.49 -2.31 -1.12
CA SER A 85 8.34 -3.42 -1.50
C SER A 85 8.18 -4.64 -0.58
N GLY A 86 7.57 -4.47 0.59
CA GLY A 86 7.47 -5.49 1.63
C GLY A 86 6.11 -6.18 1.70
N ARG A 87 6.09 -7.32 2.38
CA ARG A 87 4.85 -8.03 2.66
C ARG A 87 3.96 -7.22 3.59
N GLN A 88 2.64 -7.43 3.48
CA GLN A 88 1.64 -6.63 4.18
C GLN A 88 0.85 -7.49 5.18
N PRO A 89 1.35 -7.71 6.40
CA PRO A 89 0.55 -8.35 7.45
C PRO A 89 -0.54 -7.41 7.96
N ALA A 90 -1.44 -7.92 8.81
CA ALA A 90 -2.59 -7.17 9.32
C ALA A 90 -2.22 -5.79 9.87
N GLY A 91 -1.14 -5.70 10.64
CA GLY A 91 -0.71 -4.42 11.24
C GLY A 91 -0.39 -3.35 10.22
N MET A 92 0.22 -3.74 9.10
CA MET A 92 0.56 -2.79 8.03
C MET A 92 -0.67 -2.37 7.22
N VAL A 93 -1.56 -3.31 6.93
CA VAL A 93 -2.82 -3.00 6.25
C VAL A 93 -3.66 -2.04 7.11
N LEU A 94 -3.71 -2.27 8.42
CA LEU A 94 -4.45 -1.40 9.33
C LEU A 94 -3.82 -0.01 9.45
N LYS A 95 -2.49 0.12 9.36
CA LYS A 95 -1.84 1.44 9.29
C LYS A 95 -2.34 2.24 8.10
N ALA A 96 -2.38 1.61 6.93
CA ALA A 96 -2.91 2.24 5.72
C ALA A 96 -4.37 2.62 5.90
N ALA A 97 -5.18 1.72 6.44
CA ALA A 97 -6.62 1.94 6.66
C ALA A 97 -6.86 3.09 7.63
N ARG A 98 -6.11 3.18 8.74
CA ARG A 98 -6.25 4.27 9.71
C ARG A 98 -5.90 5.62 9.11
N ALA A 99 -4.98 5.66 8.17
CA ALA A 99 -4.66 6.88 7.45
C ALA A 99 -5.73 7.26 6.42
N GLY A 100 -6.58 6.31 6.04
CA GLY A 100 -7.62 6.52 5.04
C GLY A 100 -7.20 6.12 3.62
N ILE A 101 -6.14 5.32 3.47
CA ILE A 101 -5.61 4.89 2.17
C ILE A 101 -6.46 3.73 1.65
N PRO A 102 -7.13 3.88 0.50
CA PRO A 102 -8.05 2.85 0.00
C PRO A 102 -7.38 1.67 -0.72
N LEU A 103 -6.14 1.81 -1.16
CA LEU A 103 -5.47 0.77 -1.94
C LEU A 103 -4.00 0.63 -1.53
N VAL A 104 -3.57 -0.63 -1.31
CA VAL A 104 -2.17 -0.98 -1.05
C VAL A 104 -1.69 -1.91 -2.15
N LEU A 105 -0.58 -1.53 -2.78
CA LEU A 105 0.06 -2.27 -3.87
C LEU A 105 1.41 -2.77 -3.38
N SER A 106 1.60 -4.09 -3.37
CA SER A 106 2.84 -4.71 -2.89
C SER A 106 3.50 -5.55 -3.97
N LYS A 107 4.81 -5.45 -4.08
CA LYS A 107 5.61 -6.34 -4.91
C LYS A 107 5.70 -7.74 -4.32
N ALA A 108 5.56 -7.88 -3.01
CA ALA A 108 5.77 -9.11 -2.27
C ALA A 108 4.54 -10.02 -2.28
N ALA A 109 4.72 -11.24 -1.76
CA ALA A 109 3.65 -12.22 -1.60
C ALA A 109 2.63 -11.77 -0.53
N PRO A 110 1.37 -12.24 -0.61
CA PRO A 110 0.37 -11.94 0.40
C PRO A 110 0.66 -12.68 1.71
N ILE A 111 0.14 -12.13 2.80
CA ILE A 111 0.09 -12.78 4.11
C ILE A 111 -1.39 -12.90 4.48
N SER A 112 -1.82 -14.07 4.98
CA SER A 112 -3.23 -14.35 5.25
C SER A 112 -3.87 -13.33 6.19
N THR A 113 -3.17 -12.92 7.25
CA THR A 113 -3.69 -11.91 8.18
C THR A 113 -3.89 -10.55 7.51
N GLY A 114 -3.02 -10.20 6.57
CA GLY A 114 -3.14 -8.97 5.79
C GLY A 114 -4.33 -9.00 4.85
N VAL A 115 -4.58 -10.13 4.20
CA VAL A 115 -5.75 -10.30 3.32
C VAL A 115 -7.04 -10.18 4.14
N GLU A 116 -7.13 -10.85 5.28
CA GLU A 116 -8.30 -10.78 6.15
C GLU A 116 -8.54 -9.35 6.64
N ALA A 117 -7.50 -8.66 7.07
CA ALA A 117 -7.59 -7.27 7.52
C ALA A 117 -8.07 -6.35 6.39
N ALA A 118 -7.55 -6.55 5.17
CA ALA A 118 -7.93 -5.75 4.01
C ALA A 118 -9.41 -5.94 3.65
N VAL A 119 -9.90 -7.18 3.70
CA VAL A 119 -11.32 -7.45 3.46
C VAL A 119 -12.19 -6.73 4.49
N GLN A 120 -11.85 -6.81 5.77
CA GLN A 120 -12.65 -6.20 6.83
C GLN A 120 -12.55 -4.67 6.85
N ALA A 121 -11.38 -4.12 6.61
CA ALA A 121 -11.15 -2.68 6.60
C ALA A 121 -11.52 -2.00 5.28
N GLU A 122 -11.98 -2.78 4.29
CA GLU A 122 -12.36 -2.28 2.97
C GLU A 122 -11.20 -1.59 2.25
N VAL A 123 -10.00 -2.15 2.38
CA VAL A 123 -8.80 -1.76 1.65
C VAL A 123 -8.62 -2.71 0.46
N THR A 124 -8.35 -2.16 -0.71
CA THR A 124 -7.97 -2.96 -1.88
C THR A 124 -6.51 -3.37 -1.73
N LEU A 125 -6.26 -4.68 -1.63
CA LEU A 125 -4.90 -5.21 -1.48
C LEU A 125 -4.49 -5.94 -2.75
N ILE A 126 -3.37 -5.51 -3.33
CA ILE A 126 -2.77 -6.11 -4.52
C ILE A 126 -1.38 -6.58 -4.15
N CYS A 127 -1.06 -7.84 -4.47
CA CYS A 127 0.25 -8.45 -4.21
C CYS A 127 0.85 -9.04 -5.48
N PHE A 128 2.10 -9.48 -5.40
CA PHE A 128 2.86 -9.97 -6.54
C PHE A 128 2.92 -8.97 -7.71
N ALA A 129 2.92 -7.67 -7.41
CA ALA A 129 2.86 -6.65 -8.43
C ALA A 129 4.15 -6.61 -9.26
N THR A 130 4.00 -6.77 -10.57
CA THR A 130 5.07 -6.66 -11.56
C THR A 130 4.58 -5.80 -12.71
N GLY A 131 5.49 -5.40 -13.61
CA GLY A 131 5.09 -4.65 -14.80
C GLY A 131 4.15 -5.42 -15.74
N ARG A 132 4.04 -6.73 -15.57
CA ARG A 132 3.21 -7.60 -16.43
C ARG A 132 1.87 -7.95 -15.80
N GLN A 133 1.85 -8.18 -14.48
CA GLN A 133 0.64 -8.64 -13.79
C GLN A 133 0.69 -8.29 -12.31
N PHE A 134 -0.47 -8.34 -11.68
CA PHE A 134 -0.60 -8.31 -10.23
C PHE A 134 -1.86 -9.08 -9.83
N ALA A 135 -1.89 -9.58 -8.59
CA ALA A 135 -3.00 -10.35 -8.06
C ALA A 135 -3.77 -9.52 -7.05
N VAL A 136 -5.09 -9.42 -7.23
CA VAL A 136 -5.98 -8.65 -6.36
C VAL A 136 -6.59 -9.59 -5.33
N TYR A 137 -6.39 -9.29 -4.04
CA TYR A 137 -6.83 -10.15 -2.94
C TYR A 137 -8.05 -9.63 -2.20
N SER A 138 -8.42 -8.36 -2.40
CA SER A 138 -9.57 -7.75 -1.73
C SER A 138 -10.10 -6.57 -2.53
N HIS A 139 -11.40 -6.32 -2.44
CA HIS A 139 -12.07 -5.12 -2.95
C HIS A 139 -11.64 -4.71 -4.37
N PRO A 140 -11.83 -5.60 -5.38
CA PRO A 140 -11.40 -5.30 -6.75
C PRO A 140 -12.22 -4.20 -7.43
N GLU A 141 -13.32 -3.77 -6.85
CA GLU A 141 -14.21 -2.74 -7.40
C GLU A 141 -13.54 -1.38 -7.56
N ARG A 142 -12.42 -1.14 -6.86
CA ARG A 142 -11.66 0.11 -7.02
C ARG A 142 -10.74 0.12 -8.23
N LEU A 143 -10.65 -1.00 -8.95
CA LEU A 143 -9.83 -1.08 -10.17
C LEU A 143 -10.70 -0.84 -11.41
N VAL A 144 -10.20 -0.03 -12.31
CA VAL A 144 -10.87 0.27 -13.58
C VAL A 144 -9.93 0.05 -14.78
#